data_82b159f895c7c3245f3e125546b441aa
#
_entry.id   82b159f895c7c3245f3e125546b441aa
#
_cell.length_a   1.000
_cell.length_b   1.000
_cell.length_c   1.000
_cell.angle_alpha   90.00
_cell.angle_beta   90.00
_cell.angle_gamma   90.00
#
_symmetry.space_group_name_H-M   'P 1'
#
loop_
_entity.id
_entity.type
_entity.pdbx_description
1 polymer ?
#
loop_
_entity_poly.entity_id
_entity_poly.type
_entity_poly.pdbx_seq_one_letter_code
_entity_poly.pdbx_strand_id
1 'polypeptide(L)' 'MPIATIKTMKGALSQQDKLELHKRFADLMVEIEGKGNEEIRKFVILAIEEEDPINMGIAGVAATEETVQRLTKAKVN' A
#
# COMPACT_ATOMS: atom_id res chain seq x y z
N MET A 1 11.79 10.27 -11.34
CA MET A 1 10.56 9.63 -11.77
C MET A 1 10.28 8.38 -10.93
N PRO A 2 9.60 8.52 -9.79
CA PRO A 2 9.45 7.38 -8.89
C PRO A 2 8.38 6.40 -9.38
N ILE A 3 8.75 5.14 -9.36
CA ILE A 3 7.84 4.05 -9.66
C ILE A 3 7.93 3.08 -8.49
N ALA A 4 6.81 2.81 -7.85
CA ALA A 4 6.80 1.91 -6.71
C ALA A 4 5.66 0.90 -6.83
N THR A 5 5.86 -0.25 -6.25
CA THR A 5 4.83 -1.27 -6.17
C THR A 5 4.68 -1.68 -4.71
N ILE A 6 3.45 -1.70 -4.25
CA ILE A 6 3.13 -2.24 -2.93
C ILE A 6 2.35 -3.52 -3.15
N LYS A 7 2.91 -4.63 -2.67
CA LYS A 7 2.21 -5.89 -2.70
C LYS A 7 1.63 -6.15 -1.32
N THR A 8 0.34 -6.41 -1.26
CA THR A 8 -0.34 -6.62 0.00
C THR A 8 -1.39 -7.73 -0.15
N MET A 9 -1.96 -8.14 0.95
CA MET A 9 -2.97 -9.20 0.94
C MET A 9 -4.34 -8.62 0.62
N LYS A 10 -5.10 -9.34 -0.19
CA LYS A 10 -6.46 -8.95 -0.52
C LYS A 10 -7.28 -8.83 0.76
N GLY A 11 -8.02 -7.75 0.89
CA GLY A 11 -8.80 -7.46 2.07
C GLY A 11 -8.11 -6.57 3.09
N ALA A 12 -6.80 -6.33 2.92
CA ALA A 12 -6.06 -5.48 3.86
C ALA A 12 -6.36 -4.00 3.65
N LEU A 13 -6.61 -3.59 2.42
CA LEU A 13 -6.87 -2.18 2.10
C LEU A 13 -8.28 -2.04 1.52
N SER A 14 -9.05 -1.11 2.06
CA SER A 14 -10.32 -0.74 1.46
C SER A 14 -10.06 0.09 0.21
N GLN A 15 -11.09 0.33 -0.58
CA GLN A 15 -10.97 1.21 -1.73
C GLN A 15 -10.55 2.62 -1.30
N GLN A 16 -11.13 3.10 -0.19
CA GLN A 16 -10.78 4.40 0.35
C GLN A 16 -9.31 4.45 0.78
N ASP A 17 -8.82 3.37 1.40
CA ASP A 17 -7.41 3.26 1.80
C ASP A 17 -6.49 3.37 0.58
N LYS A 18 -6.88 2.74 -0.53
CA LYS A 18 -6.07 2.79 -1.74
C LYS A 18 -5.99 4.19 -2.31
N LEU A 19 -7.11 4.91 -2.32
CA LEU A 19 -7.13 6.29 -2.79
C LEU A 19 -6.23 7.16 -1.92
N GLU A 20 -6.31 6.97 -0.62
CA GLU A 20 -5.50 7.73 0.33
C GLU A 20 -4.01 7.41 0.14
N LEU A 21 -3.70 6.14 -0.09
CA LEU A 21 -2.32 5.69 -0.28
C LEU A 21 -1.71 6.32 -1.53
N HIS A 22 -2.47 6.36 -2.64
CA HIS A 22 -2.00 7.00 -3.86
C HIS A 22 -1.70 8.48 -3.62
N LYS A 23 -2.61 9.17 -2.94
CA LYS A 23 -2.43 10.60 -2.69
C LYS A 23 -1.22 10.87 -1.81
N ARG A 24 -1.10 10.15 -0.71
CA ARG A 24 0.00 10.39 0.23
C ARG A 24 1.34 9.97 -0.33
N PHE A 25 1.38 8.91 -1.13
CA PHE A 25 2.62 8.51 -1.78
C PHE A 25 3.09 9.59 -2.73
N ALA A 26 2.18 10.15 -3.52
CA ALA A 26 2.54 11.23 -4.44
C ALA A 26 3.03 12.47 -3.66
N ASP A 27 2.33 12.82 -2.59
CA ASP A 27 2.74 13.95 -1.75
C ASP A 27 4.16 13.74 -1.20
N LEU A 28 4.43 12.53 -0.74
CA LEU A 28 5.73 12.19 -0.18
C LEU A 28 6.85 12.30 -1.23
N MET A 29 6.58 11.83 -2.43
CA MET A 29 7.58 11.89 -3.51
C MET A 29 7.84 13.32 -3.96
N VAL A 30 6.81 14.15 -4.01
CA VAL A 30 6.99 15.57 -4.32
C VAL A 30 7.89 16.20 -3.27
N GLU A 31 7.64 15.92 -2.00
CA GLU A 31 8.41 16.49 -0.91
C GLU A 31 9.88 16.04 -0.95
N ILE A 32 10.10 14.74 -1.03
CA ILE A 32 11.44 14.18 -0.84
C ILE A 32 12.25 14.15 -2.14
N GLU A 33 11.71 13.54 -3.18
CA GLU A 33 12.43 13.41 -4.45
C GLU A 33 12.39 14.72 -5.24
N GLY A 34 11.24 15.35 -5.25
CA GLY A 34 11.04 16.59 -5.99
C GLY A 34 11.53 17.84 -5.28
N LYS A 35 11.93 17.71 -4.01
CA LYS A 35 12.33 18.87 -3.20
C LYS A 35 11.25 19.95 -3.19
N GLY A 36 9.99 19.53 -3.20
CA GLY A 36 8.85 20.43 -3.22
C GLY A 36 8.38 20.84 -4.60
N ASN A 37 9.02 20.37 -5.66
CA ASN A 37 8.63 20.71 -7.01
C ASN A 37 7.41 19.88 -7.43
N GLU A 38 6.24 20.55 -7.54
CA GLU A 38 4.99 19.88 -7.88
C GLU A 38 4.99 19.27 -9.28
N GLU A 39 5.91 19.67 -10.15
CA GLU A 39 5.96 19.15 -11.50
C GLU A 39 6.22 17.64 -11.54
N ILE A 40 6.87 17.08 -10.53
CA ILE A 40 7.14 15.65 -10.53
C ILE A 40 5.90 14.81 -10.22
N ARG A 41 4.87 15.42 -9.64
CA ARG A 41 3.65 14.68 -9.26
C ARG A 41 3.07 13.87 -10.42
N LYS A 42 3.07 14.45 -11.61
CA LYS A 42 2.50 13.79 -12.80
C LYS A 42 3.31 12.59 -13.27
N PHE A 43 4.50 12.38 -12.73
CA PHE A 43 5.35 11.24 -13.08
C PHE A 43 5.41 10.18 -11.98
N VAL A 44 4.74 10.43 -10.86
CA VAL A 44 4.74 9.48 -9.75
C VAL A 44 3.79 8.33 -10.06
N ILE A 45 4.32 7.12 -10.01
CA ILE A 45 3.53 5.92 -10.29
C ILE A 45 3.56 5.00 -9.08
N LEU A 46 2.39 4.62 -8.60
CA LEU A 46 2.25 3.62 -7.55
C LEU A 46 1.30 2.54 -8.03
N ALA A 47 1.76 1.30 -8.04
CA ALA A 47 0.92 0.15 -8.34
C ALA A 47 0.66 -0.61 -7.05
N ILE A 48 -0.59 -0.95 -6.79
CA ILE A 48 -0.97 -1.76 -5.65
C ILE A 48 -1.36 -3.13 -6.18
N GLU A 49 -0.62 -4.16 -5.75
CA GLU A 49 -0.88 -5.54 -6.15
C GLU A 49 -1.44 -6.29 -4.96
N GLU A 50 -2.56 -6.96 -5.18
CA GLU A 50 -3.21 -7.71 -4.12
C GLU A 50 -3.13 -9.20 -4.38
N GLU A 51 -2.74 -9.95 -3.34
CA GLU A 51 -2.63 -11.39 -3.40
C GLU A 51 -3.64 -12.01 -2.44
N ASP A 52 -4.16 -13.18 -2.82
CA ASP A 52 -4.96 -13.94 -1.88
C ASP A 52 -4.06 -14.32 -0.69
N PRO A 53 -4.58 -14.25 0.54
CA PRO A 53 -3.76 -14.54 1.71
C PRO A 53 -3.04 -15.90 1.65
N ILE A 54 -3.69 -16.91 1.08
CA ILE A 54 -3.10 -18.26 0.99
C ILE A 54 -1.81 -18.26 0.17
N ASN A 55 -1.62 -17.27 -0.69
CA ASN A 55 -0.42 -17.16 -1.52
C ASN A 55 0.75 -16.53 -0.77
N MET A 56 0.51 -16.02 0.42
CA MET A 56 1.53 -15.35 1.23
C MET A 56 1.83 -16.17 2.45
N GLY A 57 3.10 -16.46 2.67
CA GLY A 57 3.48 -17.28 3.81
C GLY A 57 4.77 -16.80 4.44
N ILE A 58 4.91 -17.08 5.74
CA ILE A 58 6.13 -16.81 6.49
C ILE A 58 6.49 -18.08 7.22
N ALA A 59 7.74 -18.52 7.06
CA ALA A 59 8.26 -19.70 7.73
C ALA A 59 7.41 -20.96 7.46
N GLY A 60 6.87 -21.07 6.25
CA GLY A 60 6.07 -22.22 5.86
C GLY A 60 4.62 -22.17 6.29
N VAL A 61 4.18 -21.07 6.90
CA VAL A 61 2.81 -20.91 7.36
C VAL A 61 2.11 -19.88 6.49
N ALA A 62 1.06 -20.31 5.78
CA ALA A 62 0.32 -19.43 4.90
C ALA A 62 -0.60 -18.51 5.70
N ALA A 63 -0.80 -17.29 5.19
CA ALA A 63 -1.75 -16.36 5.78
C ALA A 63 -3.17 -16.80 5.48
N THR A 64 -4.11 -16.39 6.32
CA THR A 64 -5.53 -16.64 6.14
C THR A 64 -6.29 -15.33 6.15
N GLU A 65 -7.55 -15.38 5.74
CA GLU A 65 -8.40 -14.20 5.83
C GLU A 65 -8.50 -13.69 7.26
N GLU A 66 -8.52 -14.61 8.21
CA GLU A 66 -8.54 -14.26 9.63
C GLU A 66 -7.29 -13.48 10.01
N THR A 67 -6.13 -13.89 9.49
CA THR A 67 -4.88 -13.18 9.72
C THR A 67 -4.99 -11.74 9.21
N VAL A 68 -5.53 -11.56 7.99
CA VAL A 68 -5.69 -10.23 7.41
C VAL A 68 -6.62 -9.38 8.27
N GLN A 69 -7.77 -9.94 8.66
CA GLN A 69 -8.73 -9.21 9.48
C GLN A 69 -8.13 -8.78 10.81
N ARG A 70 -7.35 -9.66 11.43
CA ARG A 70 -6.73 -9.36 12.72
C ARG A 70 -5.72 -8.23 12.61
N LEU A 71 -4.92 -8.23 11.53
CA LEU A 71 -3.87 -7.25 11.34
C LEU A 71 -4.39 -5.88 10.89
N THR A 72 -5.56 -5.86 10.26
CA THR A 72 -6.11 -4.62 9.74
C THR A 72 -7.17 -4.00 10.63
N LYS A 73 -7.53 -4.66 11.71
CA LYS A 73 -8.47 -4.11 12.66
C LYS A 73 -7.88 -2.85 13.26
N ALA A 74 -8.67 -1.79 13.28
CA ALA A 74 -8.24 -0.55 13.90
C ALA A 74 -7.93 -0.80 15.37
N LYS A 75 -6.83 -0.25 15.83
CA LYS A 75 -6.49 -0.32 17.25
C LYS A 75 -7.51 0.44 18.06
N VAL A 76 -8.05 -0.22 19.04
CA VAL A 76 -8.92 0.40 20.03
C VAL A 76 -8.10 0.53 21.30
N ASN A 77 -7.79 1.75 21.64
CA ASN A 77 -7.05 2.04 22.86
C ASN A 77 -7.98 2.66 23.87
#